data_f4ad10247052686d98a13e74dc5d37bd
#
_entry.id   f4ad10247052686d98a13e74dc5d37bd
#
_cell.length_a   1.000
_cell.length_b   1.000
_cell.length_c   1.000
_cell.angle_alpha   90.00
_cell.angle_beta   90.00
_cell.angle_gamma   90.00
#
_symmetry.space_group_name_H-M   'P 1'
#
loop_
_entity.id
_entity.type
_entity.pdbx_description
1 polymer ?
#
loop_
_entity_poly.entity_id
_entity_poly.type
_entity_poly.pdbx_seq_one_letter_code
_entity_poly.pdbx_strand_id
1 'polypeptide(L)'
;MQIKKIVPLLSTGMSPSHRPTDFGHFIGQDGIKKTLATAISSAFKQGRPVGHILFSGPSGYGKTTLAQLVAQGVNSQLHSVTAYAISKPAEMIAVLNGLQGGDVLFIDEIHRLKPAIEEMLYIAMEDCCIDMVMPDASAVKIPLQPFTLIGATTKMQLLSAPLKNRFIYKLHLTDYTSADVCKLIKQTLAQKGISLVDEALIKEISTYCTTTPREIVSTLIQLHDWLIVHADTLLLGKQQREAFLHDARLVSGGLSPLHQHYIAILSATEGRPVGIKTLSAKLGVDEQVIEHDLEPLLFKLGKIEKSSRGRYLTE
;
A
#
# COMPACT_ATOMS: atom_id res chain seq x y z
N MET A 1 -30.16 13.12 24.49
CA MET A 1 -30.35 12.67 23.10
C MET A 1 -30.12 11.16 23.09
N GLN A 2 -31.18 10.37 22.94
CA GLN A 2 -31.19 8.92 23.15
C GLN A 2 -30.52 8.21 21.99
N ILE A 3 -29.47 7.46 22.26
CA ILE A 3 -28.91 6.47 21.32
C ILE A 3 -29.90 5.30 21.25
N LYS A 4 -30.75 5.31 20.24
CA LYS A 4 -31.66 4.20 19.94
C LYS A 4 -30.90 3.11 19.19
N LYS A 5 -30.85 1.95 19.86
CA LYS A 5 -30.71 0.58 19.32
C LYS A 5 -29.69 0.37 18.20
N ILE A 6 -28.53 -0.12 18.61
CA ILE A 6 -27.65 -0.91 17.77
C ILE A 6 -28.44 -2.16 17.32
N VAL A 7 -28.75 -2.22 16.04
CA VAL A 7 -29.30 -3.41 15.39
C VAL A 7 -28.21 -4.49 15.41
N PRO A 8 -28.53 -5.76 15.75
CA PRO A 8 -27.53 -6.81 15.78
C PRO A 8 -26.95 -7.03 14.38
N LEU A 9 -25.62 -7.08 14.31
CA LEU A 9 -24.89 -7.53 13.14
C LEU A 9 -25.39 -8.95 12.78
N LEU A 10 -26.18 -9.04 11.76
CA LEU A 10 -26.55 -10.32 11.15
C LEU A 10 -25.77 -10.48 9.84
N SER A 11 -25.21 -11.67 9.75
CA SER A 11 -24.68 -12.37 8.59
C SER A 11 -23.31 -11.93 8.05
N THR A 12 -22.35 -12.74 8.33
CA THR A 12 -21.31 -13.36 7.46
C THR A 12 -21.54 -13.16 5.95
N GLY A 13 -21.49 -11.90 5.51
CA GLY A 13 -21.22 -11.56 4.13
C GLY A 13 -19.82 -10.98 4.10
N MET A 14 -18.87 -11.68 3.47
CA MET A 14 -17.57 -11.12 3.13
C MET A 14 -17.83 -9.77 2.46
N SER A 15 -17.37 -8.69 3.07
CA SER A 15 -17.34 -7.37 2.42
C SER A 15 -16.70 -7.55 1.05
N PRO A 16 -17.32 -7.10 -0.06
CA PRO A 16 -16.72 -7.21 -1.37
C PRO A 16 -15.34 -6.56 -1.26
N SER A 17 -14.29 -7.33 -1.54
CA SER A 17 -12.94 -6.82 -1.44
C SER A 17 -12.83 -5.67 -2.44
N HIS A 18 -12.48 -4.47 -1.98
CA HIS A 18 -12.29 -3.28 -2.84
C HIS A 18 -11.07 -3.43 -3.76
N ARG A 19 -10.48 -4.63 -3.78
CA ARG A 19 -9.28 -4.92 -4.57
C ARG A 19 -9.67 -5.32 -5.98
N PRO A 20 -8.95 -4.82 -7.00
CA PRO A 20 -9.13 -5.25 -8.37
C PRO A 20 -8.95 -6.76 -8.49
N THR A 21 -9.78 -7.37 -9.33
CA THR A 21 -9.77 -8.81 -9.60
C THR A 21 -8.87 -9.19 -10.79
N ASP A 22 -8.46 -8.21 -11.58
CA ASP A 22 -7.56 -8.39 -12.72
C ASP A 22 -6.76 -7.11 -13.01
N PHE A 23 -5.78 -7.20 -13.91
CA PHE A 23 -4.93 -6.07 -14.29
C PHE A 23 -5.69 -4.95 -15.02
N GLY A 24 -6.83 -5.24 -15.65
CA GLY A 24 -7.67 -4.23 -16.33
C GLY A 24 -8.36 -3.30 -15.34
N HIS A 25 -8.76 -3.84 -14.19
CA HIS A 25 -9.38 -3.09 -13.11
C HIS A 25 -8.36 -2.42 -12.17
N PHE A 26 -7.06 -2.76 -12.30
CA PHE A 26 -6.01 -2.08 -11.54
C PHE A 26 -5.64 -0.76 -12.22
N ILE A 27 -6.03 0.36 -11.62
CA ILE A 27 -5.81 1.70 -12.17
C ILE A 27 -4.37 2.14 -11.96
N GLY A 28 -3.81 2.83 -12.96
CA GLY A 28 -2.43 3.33 -12.97
C GLY A 28 -1.38 2.25 -13.16
N GLN A 29 -0.12 2.61 -12.98
CA GLN A 29 1.06 1.73 -13.08
C GLN A 29 1.15 0.96 -14.42
N ASP A 30 0.77 1.59 -15.54
CA ASP A 30 0.61 0.89 -16.83
C ASP A 30 1.90 0.21 -17.33
N GLY A 31 3.07 0.81 -17.07
CA GLY A 31 4.35 0.19 -17.38
C GLY A 31 4.58 -1.11 -16.61
N ILE A 32 4.28 -1.10 -15.31
CA ILE A 32 4.38 -2.28 -14.44
C ILE A 32 3.42 -3.37 -14.92
N LYS A 33 2.17 -3.02 -15.19
CA LYS A 33 1.16 -3.97 -15.70
C LYS A 33 1.60 -4.64 -17.00
N LYS A 34 2.14 -3.89 -17.94
CA LYS A 34 2.65 -4.44 -19.20
C LYS A 34 3.82 -5.40 -18.97
N THR A 35 4.76 -5.04 -18.10
CA THR A 35 5.89 -5.91 -17.75
C THR A 35 5.41 -7.20 -17.11
N LEU A 36 4.49 -7.13 -16.13
CA LEU A 36 3.94 -8.28 -15.46
C LEU A 36 3.14 -9.19 -16.40
N ALA A 37 2.30 -8.62 -17.28
CA ALA A 37 1.55 -9.39 -18.27
C ALA A 37 2.48 -10.15 -19.21
N THR A 38 3.59 -9.52 -19.64
CA THR A 38 4.61 -10.17 -20.47
C THR A 38 5.31 -11.29 -19.71
N ALA A 39 5.70 -11.05 -18.44
CA ALA A 39 6.37 -12.04 -17.61
C ALA A 39 5.50 -13.28 -17.36
N ILE A 40 4.22 -13.07 -17.03
CA ILE A 40 3.23 -14.13 -16.82
C ILE A 40 3.02 -14.93 -18.11
N SER A 41 2.78 -14.25 -19.23
CA SER A 41 2.57 -14.92 -20.52
C SER A 41 3.80 -15.73 -20.96
N SER A 42 5.00 -15.21 -20.73
CA SER A 42 6.25 -15.90 -21.00
C SER A 42 6.44 -17.15 -20.14
N ALA A 43 6.18 -17.03 -18.83
CA ALA A 43 6.25 -18.13 -17.88
C ALA A 43 5.30 -19.26 -18.26
N PHE A 44 4.03 -18.91 -18.56
CA PHE A 44 3.02 -19.86 -19.01
C PHE A 44 3.44 -20.62 -20.27
N LYS A 45 3.94 -19.91 -21.31
CA LYS A 45 4.39 -20.55 -22.55
C LYS A 45 5.60 -21.47 -22.37
N GLN A 46 6.42 -21.22 -21.35
CA GLN A 46 7.63 -22.02 -21.07
C GLN A 46 7.41 -23.08 -20.01
N GLY A 47 6.23 -23.19 -19.41
CA GLY A 47 5.92 -24.16 -18.35
C GLY A 47 6.79 -23.97 -17.10
N ARG A 48 7.17 -22.74 -16.75
CA ARG A 48 8.02 -22.44 -15.59
C ARG A 48 7.37 -21.35 -14.72
N PRO A 49 7.76 -21.26 -13.41
CA PRO A 49 7.35 -20.13 -12.58
C PRO A 49 7.77 -18.78 -13.17
N VAL A 50 7.05 -17.72 -12.83
CA VAL A 50 7.47 -16.34 -13.13
C VAL A 50 8.77 -16.04 -12.37
N GLY A 51 9.68 -15.31 -12.99
CA GLY A 51 10.89 -14.85 -12.30
C GLY A 51 10.55 -13.98 -11.09
N HIS A 52 11.41 -14.02 -10.05
CA HIS A 52 11.20 -13.30 -8.81
C HIS A 52 11.01 -11.79 -9.02
N ILE A 53 10.07 -11.19 -8.27
CA ILE A 53 9.62 -9.81 -8.43
C ILE A 53 9.84 -9.03 -7.14
N LEU A 54 10.42 -7.84 -7.25
CA LEU A 54 10.54 -6.89 -6.13
C LEU A 54 9.74 -5.63 -6.42
N PHE A 55 8.69 -5.42 -5.65
CA PHE A 55 7.93 -4.17 -5.66
C PHE A 55 8.50 -3.19 -4.65
N SER A 56 8.82 -1.98 -5.10
CA SER A 56 9.21 -0.88 -4.23
C SER A 56 8.28 0.31 -4.42
N GLY A 57 8.19 1.16 -3.42
CA GLY A 57 7.38 2.39 -3.47
C GLY A 57 6.58 2.62 -2.19
N PRO A 58 5.89 3.76 -2.10
CA PRO A 58 5.17 4.18 -0.90
C PRO A 58 4.12 3.19 -0.44
N SER A 59 3.74 3.26 0.84
CA SER A 59 2.63 2.45 1.38
C SER A 59 1.30 2.83 0.69
N GLY A 60 0.40 1.86 0.54
CA GLY A 60 -0.92 2.13 -0.04
C GLY A 60 -0.99 2.22 -1.57
N TYR A 61 0.13 2.03 -2.29
CA TYR A 61 0.20 2.14 -3.76
C TYR A 61 -0.19 0.85 -4.51
N GLY A 62 -0.54 -0.21 -3.80
CA GLY A 62 -1.07 -1.44 -4.42
C GLY A 62 -0.06 -2.57 -4.59
N LYS A 63 1.10 -2.56 -3.91
CA LYS A 63 2.11 -3.64 -3.98
C LYS A 63 1.51 -5.02 -3.71
N THR A 64 0.77 -5.16 -2.61
CA THR A 64 0.10 -6.40 -2.21
C THR A 64 -0.98 -6.81 -3.22
N THR A 65 -1.71 -5.84 -3.78
CA THR A 65 -2.71 -6.09 -4.82
C THR A 65 -2.08 -6.63 -6.10
N LEU A 66 -0.96 -6.03 -6.55
CA LEU A 66 -0.22 -6.53 -7.70
C LEU A 66 0.30 -7.95 -7.48
N ALA A 67 0.78 -8.29 -6.26
CA ALA A 67 1.19 -9.65 -5.94
C ALA A 67 0.02 -10.65 -6.06
N GLN A 68 -1.17 -10.27 -5.60
CA GLN A 68 -2.38 -11.08 -5.78
C GLN A 68 -2.74 -11.28 -7.26
N LEU A 69 -2.67 -10.20 -8.06
CA LEU A 69 -2.95 -10.27 -9.49
C LEU A 69 -1.93 -11.12 -10.25
N VAL A 70 -0.66 -11.13 -9.84
CA VAL A 70 0.35 -12.03 -10.40
C VAL A 70 0.00 -13.48 -10.09
N ALA A 71 -0.31 -13.82 -8.83
CA ALA A 71 -0.67 -15.18 -8.43
C ALA A 71 -1.92 -15.68 -9.19
N GLN A 72 -2.94 -14.83 -9.31
CA GLN A 72 -4.14 -15.13 -10.11
C GLN A 72 -3.79 -15.33 -11.59
N GLY A 73 -2.93 -14.47 -12.14
CA GLY A 73 -2.52 -14.55 -13.55
C GLY A 73 -1.75 -15.82 -13.91
N VAL A 74 -1.06 -16.44 -12.94
CA VAL A 74 -0.38 -17.74 -13.11
C VAL A 74 -1.22 -18.93 -12.59
N ASN A 75 -2.44 -18.67 -12.13
CA ASN A 75 -3.35 -19.67 -11.55
C ASN A 75 -2.70 -20.46 -10.42
N SER A 76 -1.96 -19.80 -9.54
CA SER A 76 -1.25 -20.40 -8.41
C SER A 76 -1.71 -19.83 -7.07
N GLN A 77 -1.44 -20.58 -6.00
CA GLN A 77 -1.74 -20.14 -4.65
C GLN A 77 -0.78 -19.01 -4.23
N LEU A 78 -1.34 -17.99 -3.56
CA LEU A 78 -0.57 -16.92 -2.94
C LEU A 78 -0.38 -17.21 -1.45
N HIS A 79 0.87 -17.44 -1.04
CA HIS A 79 1.26 -17.51 0.36
C HIS A 79 1.77 -16.14 0.79
N SER A 80 1.03 -15.46 1.67
CA SER A 80 1.36 -14.09 2.09
C SER A 80 1.85 -14.09 3.52
N VAL A 81 3.06 -13.56 3.72
CA VAL A 81 3.67 -13.38 5.04
C VAL A 81 4.21 -11.95 5.16
N THR A 82 4.32 -11.46 6.39
CA THR A 82 5.04 -10.21 6.67
C THR A 82 6.45 -10.55 7.17
N ALA A 83 7.46 -9.80 6.76
CA ALA A 83 8.83 -10.03 7.22
C ALA A 83 8.94 -9.96 8.75
N TYR A 84 8.09 -9.16 9.40
CA TYR A 84 8.04 -9.06 10.86
C TYR A 84 7.62 -10.37 11.55
N ALA A 85 6.76 -11.16 10.91
CA ALA A 85 6.31 -12.45 11.45
C ALA A 85 7.40 -13.53 11.39
N ILE A 86 8.45 -13.33 10.58
CA ILE A 86 9.53 -14.29 10.40
C ILE A 86 10.75 -13.83 11.23
N SER A 87 10.91 -14.35 12.41
CA SER A 87 11.96 -13.95 13.35
C SER A 87 13.13 -14.92 13.41
N LYS A 88 12.92 -16.18 12.98
CA LYS A 88 13.89 -17.28 13.04
C LYS A 88 14.00 -18.00 11.69
N PRO A 89 15.19 -18.51 11.32
CA PRO A 89 15.37 -19.32 10.11
C PRO A 89 14.39 -20.50 10.00
N ALA A 90 14.09 -21.18 11.11
CA ALA A 90 13.16 -22.31 11.11
C ALA A 90 11.74 -21.95 10.64
N GLU A 91 11.29 -20.72 10.89
CA GLU A 91 9.99 -20.23 10.42
C GLU A 91 10.00 -20.02 8.90
N MET A 92 11.10 -19.50 8.34
CA MET A 92 11.26 -19.36 6.89
C MET A 92 11.33 -20.74 6.22
N ILE A 93 12.06 -21.70 6.82
CA ILE A 93 12.13 -23.09 6.32
C ILE A 93 10.72 -23.70 6.26
N ALA A 94 9.91 -23.51 7.30
CA ALA A 94 8.53 -24.04 7.32
C ALA A 94 7.68 -23.41 6.21
N VAL A 95 7.81 -22.12 5.96
CA VAL A 95 7.12 -21.42 4.87
C VAL A 95 7.55 -21.99 3.51
N LEU A 96 8.86 -22.10 3.25
CA LEU A 96 9.39 -22.54 1.96
C LEU A 96 9.04 -24.02 1.67
N ASN A 97 9.11 -24.90 2.69
CA ASN A 97 8.71 -26.31 2.55
C ASN A 97 7.20 -26.51 2.34
N GLY A 98 6.38 -25.55 2.72
CA GLY A 98 4.93 -25.59 2.50
C GLY A 98 4.51 -25.24 1.07
N LEU A 99 5.43 -24.70 0.24
CA LEU A 99 5.11 -24.27 -1.13
C LEU A 99 4.99 -25.47 -2.07
N GLN A 100 4.03 -25.40 -2.98
CA GLN A 100 3.89 -26.34 -4.09
C GLN A 100 4.55 -25.76 -5.35
N GLY A 101 4.82 -26.63 -6.34
CA GLY A 101 5.41 -26.19 -7.59
C GLY A 101 4.57 -25.11 -8.30
N GLY A 102 5.19 -23.98 -8.56
CA GLY A 102 4.55 -22.82 -9.19
C GLY A 102 3.89 -21.81 -8.22
N ASP A 103 3.85 -22.11 -6.93
CA ASP A 103 3.27 -21.19 -5.93
C ASP A 103 3.98 -19.84 -5.88
N VAL A 104 3.24 -18.83 -5.42
CA VAL A 104 3.74 -17.48 -5.21
C VAL A 104 3.87 -17.21 -3.72
N LEU A 105 5.11 -16.97 -3.27
CA LEU A 105 5.40 -16.48 -1.91
C LEU A 105 5.48 -14.95 -1.95
N PHE A 106 4.61 -14.27 -1.22
CA PHE A 106 4.65 -12.83 -1.06
C PHE A 106 5.16 -12.46 0.34
N ILE A 107 6.24 -11.67 0.39
CA ILE A 107 6.80 -11.15 1.64
C ILE A 107 6.62 -9.63 1.67
N ASP A 108 5.73 -9.15 2.56
CA ASP A 108 5.53 -7.72 2.76
C ASP A 108 6.61 -7.15 3.69
N GLU A 109 7.03 -5.91 3.42
CA GLU A 109 8.12 -5.20 4.10
C GLU A 109 9.40 -6.04 4.21
N ILE A 110 9.77 -6.69 3.10
CA ILE A 110 10.88 -7.66 3.01
C ILE A 110 12.21 -7.09 3.56
N HIS A 111 12.41 -5.76 3.58
CA HIS A 111 13.57 -5.10 4.17
C HIS A 111 13.71 -5.26 5.69
N ARG A 112 12.69 -5.82 6.35
CA ARG A 112 12.71 -6.12 7.80
C ARG A 112 13.17 -7.54 8.12
N LEU A 113 13.49 -8.35 7.13
CA LEU A 113 14.10 -9.65 7.35
C LEU A 113 15.46 -9.50 8.03
N LYS A 114 15.77 -10.42 8.91
CA LYS A 114 17.11 -10.51 9.52
C LYS A 114 18.12 -11.00 8.48
N PRO A 115 19.39 -10.59 8.55
CA PRO A 115 20.42 -10.98 7.58
C PRO A 115 20.50 -12.49 7.32
N ALA A 116 20.45 -13.32 8.36
CA ALA A 116 20.50 -14.77 8.21
C ALA A 116 19.29 -15.36 7.45
N ILE A 117 18.13 -14.70 7.52
CA ILE A 117 16.93 -15.11 6.78
C ILE A 117 17.01 -14.62 5.34
N GLU A 118 17.55 -13.41 5.11
CA GLU A 118 17.84 -12.93 3.75
C GLU A 118 18.81 -13.86 3.02
N GLU A 119 19.87 -14.32 3.71
CA GLU A 119 20.87 -15.23 3.17
C GLU A 119 20.27 -16.56 2.74
N MET A 120 19.46 -17.17 3.60
CA MET A 120 18.72 -18.39 3.28
C MET A 120 17.80 -18.17 2.08
N LEU A 121 17.11 -17.04 2.04
CA LEU A 121 16.11 -16.74 1.01
C LEU A 121 16.75 -16.58 -0.37
N TYR A 122 17.90 -15.88 -0.49
CA TYR A 122 18.55 -15.76 -1.79
C TYR A 122 19.15 -17.07 -2.29
N ILE A 123 19.61 -17.97 -1.40
CA ILE A 123 20.03 -19.34 -1.78
C ILE A 123 18.82 -20.13 -2.31
N ALA A 124 17.69 -20.08 -1.59
CA ALA A 124 16.45 -20.72 -2.02
C ALA A 124 15.96 -20.22 -3.39
N MET A 125 16.14 -18.93 -3.68
CA MET A 125 15.77 -18.32 -4.98
C MET A 125 16.66 -18.77 -6.14
N GLU A 126 17.94 -19.03 -5.88
CA GLU A 126 18.91 -19.38 -6.91
C GLU A 126 18.94 -20.89 -7.18
N ASP A 127 19.06 -21.68 -6.12
CA ASP A 127 19.34 -23.11 -6.19
C ASP A 127 18.08 -23.98 -5.98
N CYS A 128 16.94 -23.38 -5.67
CA CYS A 128 15.72 -24.10 -5.25
C CYS A 128 16.03 -25.14 -4.15
N CYS A 129 16.87 -24.78 -3.17
CA CYS A 129 17.19 -25.61 -2.02
C CYS A 129 17.48 -24.77 -0.77
N ILE A 130 17.49 -25.44 0.37
CA ILE A 130 17.90 -24.87 1.66
C ILE A 130 19.09 -25.67 2.17
N ASP A 131 20.16 -24.97 2.56
CA ASP A 131 21.29 -25.58 3.23
C ASP A 131 21.04 -25.64 4.75
N MET A 132 21.03 -26.85 5.31
CA MET A 132 20.90 -27.06 6.75
C MET A 132 22.17 -27.72 7.30
N VAL A 133 22.65 -27.18 8.42
CA VAL A 133 23.72 -27.84 9.19
C VAL A 133 23.05 -28.66 10.30
N MET A 134 23.28 -29.96 10.28
CA MET A 134 22.73 -30.89 11.27
C MET A 134 23.60 -30.82 12.57
N PRO A 135 23.06 -31.33 13.70
CA PRO A 135 23.79 -31.34 14.97
C PRO A 135 25.16 -32.04 14.94
N ASP A 136 25.36 -32.99 14.01
CA ASP A 136 26.62 -33.69 13.76
C ASP A 136 27.60 -32.92 12.83
N ALA A 137 27.29 -31.65 12.55
CA ALA A 137 28.02 -30.78 11.62
C ALA A 137 27.98 -31.21 10.15
N SER A 138 27.15 -32.19 9.76
CA SER A 138 26.91 -32.52 8.36
C SER A 138 26.03 -31.45 7.70
N ALA A 139 26.37 -31.07 6.46
CA ALA A 139 25.53 -30.16 5.66
C ALA A 139 24.56 -30.98 4.78
N VAL A 140 23.28 -30.69 4.89
CA VAL A 140 22.22 -31.32 4.09
C VAL A 140 21.54 -30.28 3.24
N LYS A 141 21.41 -30.54 1.94
CA LYS A 141 20.59 -29.73 1.04
C LYS A 141 19.18 -30.28 0.97
N ILE A 142 18.20 -29.47 1.36
CA ILE A 142 16.78 -29.79 1.26
C ILE A 142 16.26 -29.19 -0.05
N PRO A 143 15.83 -30.00 -1.03
CA PRO A 143 15.28 -29.47 -2.28
C PRO A 143 13.93 -28.79 -2.04
N LEU A 144 13.68 -27.67 -2.71
CA LEU A 144 12.42 -26.95 -2.71
C LEU A 144 11.69 -27.13 -4.03
N GLN A 145 10.37 -27.01 -4.00
CA GLN A 145 9.60 -26.90 -5.23
C GLN A 145 9.87 -25.53 -5.89
N PRO A 146 9.97 -25.44 -7.24
CA PRO A 146 10.15 -24.18 -7.93
C PRO A 146 8.99 -23.22 -7.60
N PHE A 147 9.30 -22.00 -7.19
CA PHE A 147 8.34 -21.00 -6.76
C PHE A 147 8.68 -19.60 -7.29
N THR A 148 7.73 -18.68 -7.19
CA THR A 148 7.95 -17.26 -7.45
C THR A 148 7.98 -16.51 -6.13
N LEU A 149 9.08 -15.83 -5.82
CA LEU A 149 9.14 -14.87 -4.72
C LEU A 149 8.69 -13.50 -5.21
N ILE A 150 7.75 -12.88 -4.50
CA ILE A 150 7.40 -11.47 -4.65
C ILE A 150 7.73 -10.75 -3.34
N GLY A 151 8.73 -9.88 -3.36
CA GLY A 151 9.05 -9.00 -2.24
C GLY A 151 8.38 -7.64 -2.40
N ALA A 152 7.88 -7.07 -1.30
CA ALA A 152 7.41 -5.69 -1.26
C ALA A 152 8.20 -4.88 -0.22
N THR A 153 8.57 -3.65 -0.56
CA THR A 153 9.31 -2.78 0.35
C THR A 153 8.97 -1.31 0.15
N THR A 154 8.95 -0.56 1.24
CA THR A 154 8.95 0.91 1.23
C THR A 154 10.37 1.49 1.29
N LYS A 155 11.38 0.67 1.65
CA LYS A 155 12.76 1.09 1.91
C LYS A 155 13.75 0.21 1.14
N MET A 156 13.83 0.39 -0.19
CA MET A 156 14.71 -0.37 -1.08
C MET A 156 16.19 -0.34 -0.65
N GLN A 157 16.63 0.77 -0.06
CA GLN A 157 18.03 0.95 0.38
C GLN A 157 18.42 0.04 1.53
N LEU A 158 17.48 -0.47 2.31
CA LEU A 158 17.73 -1.35 3.45
C LEU A 158 17.92 -2.83 3.07
N LEU A 159 17.56 -3.21 1.84
CA LEU A 159 17.80 -4.57 1.35
C LEU A 159 19.27 -4.78 1.01
N SER A 160 19.80 -5.97 1.31
CA SER A 160 21.14 -6.36 0.93
C SER A 160 21.31 -6.41 -0.61
N ALA A 161 22.51 -6.12 -1.10
CA ALA A 161 22.78 -6.20 -2.54
C ALA A 161 22.62 -7.62 -3.10
N PRO A 162 23.06 -8.70 -2.41
CA PRO A 162 22.84 -10.07 -2.86
C PRO A 162 21.35 -10.38 -3.08
N LEU A 163 20.49 -10.08 -2.11
CA LEU A 163 19.05 -10.34 -2.24
C LEU A 163 18.42 -9.52 -3.38
N LYS A 164 18.77 -8.22 -3.49
CA LYS A 164 18.28 -7.37 -4.59
C LYS A 164 18.63 -7.93 -5.97
N ASN A 165 19.81 -8.51 -6.12
CA ASN A 165 20.28 -9.02 -7.41
C ASN A 165 19.57 -10.31 -7.85
N ARG A 166 18.92 -11.03 -6.94
CA ARG A 166 18.14 -12.24 -7.24
C ARG A 166 16.77 -11.95 -7.83
N PHE A 167 16.28 -10.72 -7.68
CA PHE A 167 15.02 -10.31 -8.31
C PHE A 167 15.25 -9.93 -9.77
N ILE A 168 14.58 -10.64 -10.68
CA ILE A 168 14.62 -10.37 -12.12
C ILE A 168 13.86 -9.08 -12.42
N TYR A 169 12.67 -8.93 -11.81
CA TYR A 169 11.82 -7.77 -12.01
C TYR A 169 11.89 -6.86 -10.79
N LYS A 170 12.51 -5.69 -10.94
CA LYS A 170 12.57 -4.64 -9.91
C LYS A 170 11.66 -3.51 -10.36
N LEU A 171 10.47 -3.45 -9.77
CA LEU A 171 9.38 -2.59 -10.22
C LEU A 171 9.08 -1.54 -9.15
N HIS A 172 9.27 -0.27 -9.51
CA HIS A 172 9.03 0.85 -8.62
C HIS A 172 7.66 1.48 -8.91
N LEU A 173 6.77 1.44 -7.90
CA LEU A 173 5.46 2.06 -8.02
C LEU A 173 5.59 3.57 -7.87
N THR A 174 5.10 4.28 -8.86
CA THR A 174 5.14 5.74 -8.93
C THR A 174 3.83 6.36 -8.48
N ASP A 175 3.84 7.68 -8.29
CA ASP A 175 2.65 8.44 -7.94
C ASP A 175 1.54 8.29 -8.98
N TYR A 176 0.31 8.31 -8.50
CA TYR A 176 -0.86 8.33 -9.35
C TYR A 176 -1.04 9.72 -9.96
N THR A 177 -1.31 9.75 -11.26
CA THR A 177 -1.67 11.01 -11.94
C THR A 177 -3.06 11.48 -11.54
N SER A 178 -3.36 12.77 -11.73
CA SER A 178 -4.71 13.29 -11.49
C SER A 178 -5.78 12.54 -12.29
N ALA A 179 -5.44 12.07 -13.49
CA ALA A 179 -6.33 11.24 -14.30
C ALA A 179 -6.57 9.86 -13.68
N ASP A 180 -5.54 9.24 -13.10
CA ASP A 180 -5.67 7.95 -12.41
C ASP A 180 -6.49 8.11 -11.11
N VAL A 181 -6.29 9.20 -10.37
CA VAL A 181 -7.09 9.53 -9.19
C VAL A 181 -8.58 9.64 -9.56
N CYS A 182 -8.91 10.38 -10.62
CA CYS A 182 -10.29 10.50 -11.09
C CYS A 182 -10.89 9.14 -11.51
N LYS A 183 -10.11 8.31 -12.21
CA LYS A 183 -10.54 6.95 -12.61
C LYS A 183 -10.80 6.08 -11.37
N LEU A 184 -9.92 6.15 -10.37
CA LEU A 184 -10.04 5.38 -9.12
C LEU A 184 -11.28 5.81 -8.33
N ILE A 185 -11.54 7.12 -8.24
CA ILE A 185 -12.76 7.66 -7.63
C ILE A 185 -13.98 7.12 -8.36
N LYS A 186 -14.05 7.26 -9.69
CA LYS A 186 -15.17 6.78 -10.50
C LYS A 186 -15.44 5.29 -10.29
N GLN A 187 -14.38 4.48 -10.34
CA GLN A 187 -14.46 3.03 -10.13
C GLN A 187 -14.97 2.70 -8.72
N THR A 188 -14.42 3.35 -7.69
CA THR A 188 -14.81 3.08 -6.30
C THR A 188 -16.26 3.51 -6.02
N LEU A 189 -16.68 4.66 -6.52
CA LEU A 189 -18.09 5.12 -6.41
C LEU A 189 -19.05 4.10 -7.06
N ALA A 190 -18.71 3.63 -8.26
CA ALA A 190 -19.52 2.61 -8.95
C ALA A 190 -19.59 1.30 -8.17
N GLN A 191 -18.46 0.82 -7.62
CA GLN A 191 -18.42 -0.38 -6.76
C GLN A 191 -19.26 -0.24 -5.49
N LYS A 192 -19.41 0.98 -4.98
CA LYS A 192 -20.24 1.30 -3.81
C LYS A 192 -21.70 1.60 -4.15
N GLY A 193 -22.08 1.57 -5.42
CA GLY A 193 -23.43 1.90 -5.85
C GLY A 193 -23.77 3.38 -5.71
N ILE A 194 -22.77 4.25 -5.55
CA ILE A 194 -22.97 5.70 -5.45
C ILE A 194 -23.16 6.26 -6.86
N SER A 195 -24.33 6.86 -7.11
CA SER A 195 -24.63 7.58 -8.34
C SER A 195 -24.26 9.06 -8.19
N LEU A 196 -23.81 9.66 -9.27
CA LEU A 196 -23.46 11.09 -9.32
C LEU A 196 -24.57 11.88 -10.02
N VAL A 197 -24.91 13.05 -9.49
CA VAL A 197 -25.78 14.03 -10.18
C VAL A 197 -25.04 14.62 -11.39
N ASP A 198 -23.71 14.82 -11.27
CA ASP A 198 -22.86 15.38 -12.31
C ASP A 198 -21.45 14.74 -12.24
N GLU A 199 -20.92 14.30 -13.37
CA GLU A 199 -19.55 13.75 -13.45
C GLU A 199 -18.46 14.77 -13.09
N ALA A 200 -18.72 16.06 -13.18
CA ALA A 200 -17.83 17.13 -12.73
C ALA A 200 -17.45 16.99 -11.24
N LEU A 201 -18.34 16.39 -10.43
CA LEU A 201 -18.09 16.11 -9.01
C LEU A 201 -16.87 15.21 -8.78
N ILE A 202 -16.52 14.33 -9.74
CA ILE A 202 -15.32 13.48 -9.62
C ILE A 202 -14.06 14.35 -9.51
N LYS A 203 -13.95 15.36 -10.39
CA LYS A 203 -12.82 16.27 -10.38
C LYS A 203 -12.80 17.12 -9.10
N GLU A 204 -13.95 17.56 -8.66
CA GLU A 204 -14.07 18.32 -7.41
C GLU A 204 -13.66 17.47 -6.20
N ILE A 205 -14.17 16.23 -6.08
CA ILE A 205 -13.78 15.29 -5.01
C ILE A 205 -12.27 15.02 -5.06
N SER A 206 -11.69 14.86 -6.26
CA SER A 206 -10.27 14.59 -6.40
C SER A 206 -9.37 15.68 -5.79
N THR A 207 -9.85 16.92 -5.68
CA THR A 207 -9.10 18.01 -5.03
C THR A 207 -9.04 17.85 -3.51
N TYR A 208 -9.93 17.06 -2.92
CA TYR A 208 -9.98 16.78 -1.48
C TYR A 208 -9.41 15.40 -1.12
N CYS A 209 -8.99 14.63 -2.11
CA CYS A 209 -8.31 13.36 -1.90
C CYS A 209 -6.80 13.56 -1.95
N THR A 210 -6.08 12.69 -1.22
CA THR A 210 -4.65 12.51 -1.44
C THR A 210 -4.41 11.80 -2.77
N THR A 211 -3.15 11.62 -3.16
CA THR A 211 -2.80 10.82 -4.33
C THR A 211 -2.52 9.35 -3.98
N THR A 212 -2.73 8.95 -2.73
CA THR A 212 -2.54 7.58 -2.26
C THR A 212 -3.80 6.75 -2.47
N PRO A 213 -3.77 5.70 -3.29
CA PRO A 213 -4.96 4.89 -3.58
C PRO A 213 -5.70 4.37 -2.35
N ARG A 214 -4.96 3.91 -1.33
CA ARG A 214 -5.57 3.43 -0.07
C ARG A 214 -6.39 4.52 0.62
N GLU A 215 -5.86 5.73 0.68
CA GLU A 215 -6.55 6.87 1.32
C GLU A 215 -7.75 7.33 0.52
N ILE A 216 -7.64 7.37 -0.81
CA ILE A 216 -8.78 7.68 -1.70
C ILE A 216 -9.92 6.69 -1.43
N VAL A 217 -9.64 5.39 -1.47
CA VAL A 217 -10.66 4.36 -1.22
C VAL A 217 -11.24 4.49 0.19
N SER A 218 -10.41 4.74 1.21
CA SER A 218 -10.85 4.95 2.59
C SER A 218 -11.80 6.15 2.71
N THR A 219 -11.47 7.27 2.09
CA THR A 219 -12.33 8.47 2.08
C THR A 219 -13.67 8.20 1.39
N LEU A 220 -13.68 7.45 0.29
CA LEU A 220 -14.91 7.11 -0.42
C LEU A 220 -15.77 6.08 0.33
N ILE A 221 -15.17 5.20 1.13
CA ILE A 221 -15.92 4.34 2.06
C ILE A 221 -16.60 5.19 3.13
N GLN A 222 -15.88 6.15 3.72
CA GLN A 222 -16.46 7.07 4.70
C GLN A 222 -17.61 7.90 4.08
N LEU A 223 -17.45 8.36 2.85
CA LEU A 223 -18.51 9.05 2.12
C LEU A 223 -19.75 8.15 1.92
N HIS A 224 -19.54 6.88 1.54
CA HIS A 224 -20.63 5.93 1.38
C HIS A 224 -21.39 5.73 2.70
N ASP A 225 -20.69 5.50 3.79
CA ASP A 225 -21.29 5.30 5.11
C ASP A 225 -22.03 6.57 5.58
N TRP A 226 -21.46 7.75 5.30
CA TRP A 226 -22.09 9.03 5.58
C TRP A 226 -23.39 9.23 4.78
N LEU A 227 -23.40 8.89 3.49
CA LEU A 227 -24.60 8.97 2.64
C LEU A 227 -25.71 8.08 3.15
N ILE A 228 -25.42 6.86 3.58
CA ILE A 228 -26.41 5.93 4.15
C ILE A 228 -27.08 6.52 5.39
N VAL A 229 -26.33 7.25 6.22
CA VAL A 229 -26.84 7.76 7.51
C VAL A 229 -27.55 9.11 7.36
N HIS A 230 -27.09 9.97 6.45
CA HIS A 230 -27.51 11.38 6.42
C HIS A 230 -28.31 11.78 5.17
N ALA A 231 -28.28 10.97 4.11
CA ALA A 231 -28.90 11.35 2.85
C ALA A 231 -30.04 10.43 2.40
N ASP A 232 -30.30 9.30 3.07
CA ASP A 232 -31.28 8.26 2.71
C ASP A 232 -31.18 7.75 1.26
N THR A 233 -30.19 8.23 0.51
CA THR A 233 -29.95 7.85 -0.89
C THR A 233 -28.45 7.78 -1.17
N LEU A 234 -28.06 6.91 -2.10
CA LEU A 234 -26.69 6.85 -2.62
C LEU A 234 -26.50 7.76 -3.84
N LEU A 235 -27.18 8.92 -3.84
CA LEU A 235 -27.03 9.95 -4.86
C LEU A 235 -26.17 11.09 -4.32
N LEU A 236 -25.01 11.30 -4.95
CA LEU A 236 -24.07 12.33 -4.55
C LEU A 236 -24.25 13.58 -5.43
N GLY A 237 -24.67 14.66 -4.79
CA GLY A 237 -24.73 16.00 -5.36
C GLY A 237 -23.76 16.95 -4.64
N LYS A 238 -23.78 18.23 -5.05
CA LYS A 238 -22.93 19.27 -4.41
C LYS A 238 -23.23 19.43 -2.92
N GLN A 239 -24.49 19.44 -2.54
CA GLN A 239 -24.92 19.64 -1.16
C GLN A 239 -24.42 18.50 -0.25
N GLN A 240 -24.59 17.23 -0.66
CA GLN A 240 -24.11 16.06 0.09
C GLN A 240 -22.59 16.06 0.20
N ARG A 241 -21.88 16.40 -0.88
CA ARG A 241 -20.43 16.54 -0.88
C ARG A 241 -19.95 17.58 0.14
N GLU A 242 -20.54 18.79 0.10
CA GLU A 242 -20.15 19.89 1.01
C GLU A 242 -20.40 19.53 2.46
N ALA A 243 -21.55 18.92 2.77
CA ALA A 243 -21.89 18.47 4.10
C ALA A 243 -20.91 17.37 4.58
N PHE A 244 -20.63 16.38 3.74
CA PHE A 244 -19.63 15.35 4.07
C PHE A 244 -18.26 15.94 4.33
N LEU A 245 -17.74 16.81 3.45
CA LEU A 245 -16.42 17.43 3.61
C LEU A 245 -16.33 18.27 4.90
N HIS A 246 -17.40 18.97 5.23
CA HIS A 246 -17.50 19.71 6.49
C HIS A 246 -17.44 18.79 7.70
N ASP A 247 -18.25 17.72 7.73
CA ASP A 247 -18.31 16.79 8.85
C ASP A 247 -17.03 15.98 9.00
N ALA A 248 -16.41 15.55 7.89
CA ALA A 248 -15.12 14.87 7.86
C ALA A 248 -13.93 15.83 8.10
N ARG A 249 -14.18 17.14 8.15
CA ARG A 249 -13.15 18.19 8.29
C ARG A 249 -12.05 18.08 7.25
N LEU A 250 -12.39 17.68 6.03
CA LEU A 250 -11.44 17.57 4.93
C LEU A 250 -11.33 18.91 4.19
N VAL A 251 -10.10 19.30 3.90
CA VAL A 251 -9.82 20.47 3.06
C VAL A 251 -9.07 20.06 1.79
N SER A 252 -8.99 20.99 0.84
CA SER A 252 -8.30 20.76 -0.43
C SER A 252 -6.87 20.24 -0.23
N GLY A 253 -6.47 19.29 -1.07
CA GLY A 253 -5.19 18.57 -0.96
C GLY A 253 -5.24 17.32 -0.08
N GLY A 254 -6.43 16.92 0.43
CA GLY A 254 -6.57 15.77 1.32
C GLY A 254 -6.00 16.01 2.72
N LEU A 255 -5.92 17.27 3.14
CA LEU A 255 -5.35 17.65 4.42
C LEU A 255 -6.33 17.31 5.56
N SER A 256 -5.94 16.44 6.46
CA SER A 256 -6.67 16.12 7.69
C SER A 256 -6.57 17.27 8.72
N PRO A 257 -7.39 17.27 9.78
CA PRO A 257 -7.29 18.23 10.87
C PRO A 257 -5.86 18.32 11.48
N LEU A 258 -5.14 17.20 11.53
CA LEU A 258 -3.78 17.18 12.06
C LEU A 258 -2.78 17.88 11.13
N HIS A 259 -2.93 17.75 9.80
CA HIS A 259 -2.16 18.53 8.83
C HIS A 259 -2.46 20.02 8.94
N GLN A 260 -3.71 20.39 9.12
CA GLN A 260 -4.11 21.80 9.29
C GLN A 260 -3.50 22.39 10.56
N HIS A 261 -3.52 21.62 11.67
CA HIS A 261 -2.88 22.05 12.92
C HIS A 261 -1.36 22.19 12.77
N TYR A 262 -0.71 21.26 12.05
CA TYR A 262 0.71 21.36 11.71
C TYR A 262 1.03 22.68 10.95
N ILE A 263 0.27 22.97 9.89
CA ILE A 263 0.40 24.20 9.12
C ILE A 263 0.18 25.43 10.01
N ALA A 264 -0.84 25.42 10.88
CA ALA A 264 -1.12 26.52 11.78
C ALA A 264 0.02 26.80 12.77
N ILE A 265 0.67 25.74 13.28
CA ILE A 265 1.85 25.89 14.15
C ILE A 265 3.00 26.59 13.42
N LEU A 266 3.27 26.20 12.16
CA LEU A 266 4.33 26.83 11.38
C LEU A 266 3.98 28.26 10.96
N SER A 267 2.71 28.53 10.61
CA SER A 267 2.26 29.89 10.29
C SER A 267 2.49 30.87 11.42
N ALA A 268 2.27 30.42 12.67
CA ALA A 268 2.46 31.26 13.86
C ALA A 268 3.94 31.58 14.14
N THR A 269 4.89 30.99 13.41
CA THR A 269 6.34 31.26 13.62
C THR A 269 6.94 32.24 12.62
N GLU A 270 6.11 32.86 11.75
CA GLU A 270 6.52 33.89 10.79
C GLU A 270 7.75 33.49 9.97
N GLY A 271 7.76 32.24 9.44
CA GLY A 271 8.86 31.72 8.62
C GLY A 271 10.08 31.22 9.42
N ARG A 272 10.04 31.24 10.75
CA ARG A 272 11.13 30.65 11.56
C ARG A 272 11.04 29.13 11.57
N PRO A 273 12.15 28.42 11.30
CA PRO A 273 12.15 26.96 11.33
C PRO A 273 11.79 26.39 12.72
N VAL A 274 10.93 25.38 12.74
CA VAL A 274 10.50 24.66 13.95
C VAL A 274 11.08 23.25 13.98
N GLY A 275 11.75 22.89 15.07
CA GLY A 275 12.31 21.54 15.26
C GLY A 275 11.22 20.51 15.46
N ILE A 276 11.50 19.25 15.06
CA ILE A 276 10.54 18.15 15.13
C ILE A 276 10.03 17.89 16.56
N LYS A 277 10.90 18.00 17.58
CA LYS A 277 10.50 17.83 18.98
C LYS A 277 9.47 18.85 19.43
N THR A 278 9.63 20.09 18.97
CA THR A 278 8.66 21.17 19.27
C THR A 278 7.33 20.92 18.55
N LEU A 279 7.36 20.43 17.30
CA LEU A 279 6.16 20.04 16.58
C LEU A 279 5.45 18.86 17.23
N SER A 280 6.20 17.83 17.64
CA SER A 280 5.69 16.67 18.37
C SER A 280 4.97 17.10 19.65
N ALA A 281 5.62 17.94 20.46
CA ALA A 281 5.04 18.45 21.70
C ALA A 281 3.76 19.27 21.47
N LYS A 282 3.72 20.12 20.44
CA LYS A 282 2.56 20.96 20.11
C LYS A 282 1.41 20.20 19.46
N LEU A 283 1.71 19.18 18.63
CA LEU A 283 0.71 18.35 17.97
C LEU A 283 0.18 17.23 18.88
N GLY A 284 0.93 16.86 19.91
CA GLY A 284 0.60 15.73 20.79
C GLY A 284 0.76 14.36 20.12
N VAL A 285 1.69 14.24 19.14
CA VAL A 285 1.97 13.00 18.39
C VAL A 285 3.47 12.73 18.35
N ASP A 286 3.85 11.45 18.17
CA ASP A 286 5.25 11.06 18.07
C ASP A 286 5.94 11.65 16.83
N GLU A 287 7.26 11.89 16.93
CA GLU A 287 8.09 12.37 15.83
C GLU A 287 7.98 11.48 14.58
N GLN A 288 7.85 10.16 14.78
CA GLN A 288 7.68 9.20 13.66
C GLN A 288 6.37 9.42 12.90
N VAL A 289 5.27 9.74 13.59
CA VAL A 289 3.99 10.08 12.95
C VAL A 289 4.14 11.34 12.11
N ILE A 290 4.87 12.33 12.61
CA ILE A 290 5.14 13.55 11.86
C ILE A 290 5.92 13.22 10.59
N GLU A 291 7.05 12.52 10.69
CA GLU A 291 7.95 12.26 9.54
C GLU A 291 7.37 11.27 8.53
N HIS A 292 6.55 10.30 8.97
CA HIS A 292 6.08 9.24 8.09
C HIS A 292 4.65 9.41 7.60
N ASP A 293 3.79 10.08 8.37
CA ASP A 293 2.36 10.19 8.04
C ASP A 293 1.95 11.62 7.63
N LEU A 294 2.55 12.66 8.21
CA LEU A 294 2.15 14.05 7.93
C LEU A 294 3.03 14.74 6.90
N GLU A 295 4.34 14.74 7.12
CA GLU A 295 5.28 15.49 6.28
C GLU A 295 5.30 15.06 4.80
N PRO A 296 5.18 13.76 4.45
CA PRO A 296 5.23 13.35 3.06
C PRO A 296 4.17 14.02 2.18
N LEU A 297 2.94 14.16 2.68
CA LEU A 297 1.88 14.86 1.96
C LEU A 297 2.17 16.37 1.87
N LEU A 298 2.60 16.98 2.95
CA LEU A 298 2.90 18.41 3.00
C LEU A 298 4.08 18.80 2.09
N PHE A 299 5.15 17.99 2.03
CA PHE A 299 6.24 18.15 1.08
C PHE A 299 5.78 18.01 -0.37
N LYS A 300 4.94 16.99 -0.64
CA LYS A 300 4.41 16.74 -1.98
C LYS A 300 3.53 17.90 -2.47
N LEU A 301 2.76 18.51 -1.58
CA LEU A 301 1.95 19.68 -1.87
C LEU A 301 2.75 20.98 -1.91
N GLY A 302 4.06 20.93 -1.66
CA GLY A 302 4.91 22.11 -1.58
C GLY A 302 4.50 23.08 -0.47
N LYS A 303 3.93 22.59 0.63
CA LYS A 303 3.47 23.42 1.74
C LYS A 303 4.57 23.69 2.77
N ILE A 304 5.54 22.79 2.85
CA ILE A 304 6.64 22.90 3.82
C ILE A 304 7.98 22.59 3.17
N GLU A 305 9.03 23.13 3.76
CA GLU A 305 10.41 22.76 3.50
C GLU A 305 11.15 22.42 4.79
N LYS A 306 12.25 21.64 4.64
CA LYS A 306 13.09 21.18 5.75
C LYS A 306 14.49 21.79 5.62
N SER A 307 14.97 22.43 6.67
CA SER A 307 16.34 22.92 6.82
C SER A 307 17.07 22.17 7.94
N SER A 308 18.36 22.46 8.11
CA SER A 308 19.14 21.95 9.26
C SER A 308 18.59 22.40 10.62
N ARG A 309 17.83 23.51 10.65
CA ARG A 309 17.25 24.09 11.87
C ARG A 309 15.80 23.62 12.15
N GLY A 310 15.15 22.99 11.19
CA GLY A 310 13.76 22.54 11.34
C GLY A 310 12.94 22.68 10.06
N ARG A 311 11.61 22.72 10.23
CA ARG A 311 10.61 22.82 9.15
C ARG A 311 10.00 24.21 9.15
N TYR A 312 9.67 24.72 7.98
CA TYR A 312 9.02 26.03 7.78
C TYR A 312 8.05 25.95 6.60
N LEU A 313 7.10 26.88 6.55
CA LEU A 313 6.17 26.97 5.41
C LEU A 313 6.90 27.53 4.18
N THR A 314 6.58 26.97 3.02
CA THR A 314 6.87 27.57 1.72
C THR A 314 5.96 28.77 1.49
N GLU A 315 6.47 29.86 0.92
CA GLU A 315 5.70 31.04 0.53
C GLU A 315 4.62 30.74 -0.52
#